data_529aca9339368d4937c01a0763a54e91
#
_entry.id   529aca9339368d4937c01a0763a54e91
#
_cell.length_a   1.000
_cell.length_b   1.000
_cell.length_c   1.000
_cell.angle_alpha   90.00
_cell.angle_beta   90.00
_cell.angle_gamma   90.00
#
_symmetry.space_group_name_H-M   'P 1'
#
loop_
_entity.id
_entity.type
_entity.pdbx_description
1 polymer ?
#
loop_
_entity_poly.entity_id
_entity_poly.type
_entity_poly.pdbx_seq_one_letter_code
_entity_poly.pdbx_strand_id
1 'polypeptide(L)'
;VRPDLKGTLLEALNKRCVFLEKACELTGVDAKVIHGRAEDYAKEKREAFDFATARAVAAMPVLCEYCIPYVKTGGRFIALKSVNEDETQCEKAVNVLGGKIAEIKDYTITNGDSRRLFIIDKVSQTPTKYPRNPSMIKKKPL
;
A
#
# COMPACT_ATOMS: atom_id res chain seq x y z
N VAL A 1 -17.76 2.46 11.05
CA VAL A 1 -16.97 3.46 10.32
C VAL A 1 -16.18 4.30 11.33
N ARG A 2 -14.98 4.76 10.97
CA ARG A 2 -14.02 5.51 11.81
C ARG A 2 -13.93 6.94 11.28
N PRO A 3 -14.80 7.87 11.75
CA PRO A 3 -14.81 9.26 11.27
C PRO A 3 -13.58 10.07 11.69
N ASP A 4 -12.81 9.55 12.64
CA ASP A 4 -11.55 10.12 13.11
C ASP A 4 -10.36 9.88 12.16
N LEU A 5 -10.51 9.00 11.14
CA LEU A 5 -9.47 8.72 10.17
C LEU A 5 -9.52 9.71 9.01
N LYS A 6 -8.36 10.28 8.68
CA LYS A 6 -8.16 11.10 7.47
C LYS A 6 -7.53 10.25 6.38
N GLY A 7 -8.16 10.24 5.19
CA GLY A 7 -7.72 9.43 4.07
C GLY A 7 -6.94 10.23 3.02
N THR A 8 -5.99 9.55 2.36
CA THR A 8 -5.41 9.99 1.10
C THR A 8 -5.54 8.86 0.10
N LEU A 9 -6.24 9.11 -1.00
CA LEU A 9 -6.46 8.14 -2.08
C LEU A 9 -5.54 8.50 -3.24
N LEU A 10 -4.56 7.66 -3.52
CA LEU A 10 -3.59 7.87 -4.59
C LEU A 10 -3.94 6.99 -5.79
N GLU A 11 -4.15 7.61 -6.93
CA GLU A 11 -4.52 6.93 -8.18
C GLU A 11 -3.80 7.56 -9.38
N ALA A 12 -3.28 6.72 -10.27
CA ALA A 12 -2.52 7.16 -11.44
C ALA A 12 -3.40 7.51 -12.65
N LEU A 13 -4.65 7.08 -12.67
CA LEU A 13 -5.58 7.32 -13.78
C LEU A 13 -6.58 8.41 -13.43
N ASN A 14 -6.54 9.52 -14.16
CA ASN A 14 -7.41 10.68 -13.92
C ASN A 14 -8.90 10.32 -13.88
N LYS A 15 -9.38 9.45 -14.79
CA LYS A 15 -10.78 8.99 -14.79
C LYS A 15 -11.19 8.34 -13.46
N ARG A 16 -10.27 7.60 -12.82
CA ARG A 16 -10.52 7.00 -11.51
C ARG A 16 -10.47 8.03 -10.39
N CYS A 17 -9.62 9.04 -10.49
CA CYS A 17 -9.59 10.14 -9.53
C CYS A 17 -10.95 10.85 -9.48
N VAL A 18 -11.53 11.21 -10.63
CA VAL A 18 -12.87 11.81 -10.71
C VAL A 18 -13.94 10.93 -10.06
N PHE A 19 -13.88 9.60 -10.29
CA PHE A 19 -14.78 8.66 -9.62
C PHE A 19 -14.59 8.65 -8.10
N LEU A 20 -13.35 8.64 -7.62
CA LEU A 20 -13.03 8.64 -6.19
C LEU A 20 -13.48 9.94 -5.51
N GLU A 21 -13.29 11.09 -6.14
CA GLU A 21 -13.77 12.39 -5.66
C GLU A 21 -15.30 12.36 -5.47
N LYS A 22 -16.02 11.88 -6.50
CA LYS A 22 -17.48 11.75 -6.42
C LYS A 22 -17.92 10.74 -5.37
N ALA A 23 -17.21 9.65 -5.21
CA ALA A 23 -17.49 8.66 -4.16
C ALA A 23 -17.30 9.24 -2.76
N CYS A 24 -16.22 10.01 -2.52
CA CYS A 24 -15.99 10.70 -1.26
C CYS A 24 -17.11 11.69 -0.95
N GLU A 25 -17.51 12.50 -1.94
CA GLU A 25 -18.63 13.45 -1.80
C GLU A 25 -19.93 12.73 -1.41
N LEU A 26 -20.30 11.66 -2.12
CA LEU A 26 -21.56 10.93 -1.88
C LEU A 26 -21.57 10.17 -0.55
N THR A 27 -20.42 9.72 -0.07
CA THR A 27 -20.32 8.93 1.17
C THR A 27 -19.96 9.77 2.39
N GLY A 28 -19.62 11.06 2.22
CA GLY A 28 -19.18 11.93 3.32
C GLY A 28 -17.84 11.51 3.93
N VAL A 29 -17.00 10.77 3.20
CA VAL A 29 -15.68 10.34 3.68
C VAL A 29 -14.69 11.47 3.54
N ASP A 30 -14.01 11.85 4.66
CA ASP A 30 -12.93 12.82 4.65
C ASP A 30 -11.66 12.20 4.06
N ALA A 31 -11.53 12.29 2.74
CA ALA A 31 -10.36 11.78 2.03
C ALA A 31 -9.92 12.74 0.92
N LYS A 32 -8.61 12.96 0.83
CA LYS A 32 -8.00 13.72 -0.26
C LYS A 32 -7.64 12.78 -1.42
N VAL A 33 -8.15 13.06 -2.62
CA VAL A 33 -7.77 12.33 -3.83
C VAL A 33 -6.54 12.99 -4.46
N ILE A 34 -5.53 12.19 -4.77
CA ILE A 34 -4.28 12.63 -5.41
C ILE A 34 -4.13 11.88 -6.73
N HIS A 35 -4.09 12.63 -7.83
CA HIS A 35 -3.73 12.09 -9.13
C HIS A 35 -2.21 12.02 -9.24
N GLY A 36 -1.65 10.83 -9.25
CA GLY A 36 -0.19 10.63 -9.33
C GLY A 36 0.22 9.17 -9.24
N ARG A 37 1.49 8.94 -9.47
CA ARG A 37 2.10 7.62 -9.31
C ARG A 37 2.68 7.46 -7.92
N ALA A 38 2.62 6.24 -7.37
CA ALA A 38 3.08 5.95 -6.02
C ALA A 38 4.57 6.26 -5.83
N GLU A 39 5.41 5.89 -6.77
CA GLU A 39 6.85 6.12 -6.72
C GLU A 39 7.25 7.59 -6.77
N ASP A 40 6.43 8.44 -7.38
CA ASP A 40 6.68 9.89 -7.45
C ASP A 40 6.18 10.61 -6.19
N TYR A 41 4.95 10.32 -5.77
CA TYR A 41 4.36 10.94 -4.59
C TYR A 41 5.10 10.55 -3.31
N ALA A 42 5.76 9.38 -3.26
CA ALA A 42 6.60 8.97 -2.14
C ALA A 42 7.80 9.89 -1.90
N LYS A 43 8.27 10.64 -2.91
CA LYS A 43 9.34 11.63 -2.75
C LYS A 43 8.90 12.81 -1.87
N GLU A 44 7.62 13.17 -1.94
CA GLU A 44 7.04 14.29 -1.19
C GLU A 44 6.48 13.86 0.17
N LYS A 45 5.94 12.63 0.26
CA LYS A 45 5.19 12.12 1.40
C LYS A 45 5.82 10.87 2.02
N ARG A 46 7.16 10.82 2.01
CA ARG A 46 7.91 9.75 2.63
C ARG A 46 7.67 9.70 4.13
N GLU A 47 7.36 8.49 4.63
CA GLU A 47 7.13 8.22 6.06
C GLU A 47 6.17 9.23 6.73
N ALA A 48 5.11 9.60 5.99
CA ALA A 48 4.17 10.64 6.42
C ALA A 48 2.85 10.06 6.98
N PHE A 49 2.57 8.77 6.77
CA PHE A 49 1.30 8.15 7.11
C PHE A 49 1.45 7.11 8.22
N ASP A 50 0.45 7.00 9.07
CA ASP A 50 0.41 5.98 10.13
C ASP A 50 0.08 4.61 9.53
N PHE A 51 -0.76 4.59 8.47
CA PHE A 51 -1.15 3.40 7.74
C PHE A 51 -1.05 3.62 6.24
N ALA A 52 -0.68 2.57 5.51
CA ALA A 52 -0.89 2.45 4.08
C ALA A 52 -1.69 1.18 3.79
N THR A 53 -2.60 1.23 2.81
CA THR A 53 -3.34 0.05 2.37
C THR A 53 -3.31 -0.05 0.85
N ALA A 54 -3.31 -1.27 0.32
CA ALA A 54 -3.45 -1.49 -1.11
C ALA A 54 -4.18 -2.78 -1.42
N ARG A 55 -4.97 -2.77 -2.51
CA ARG A 55 -5.69 -3.92 -3.04
C ARG A 55 -5.43 -4.07 -4.53
N ALA A 56 -5.07 -5.29 -4.96
CA ALA A 56 -5.00 -5.68 -6.39
C ALA A 56 -4.18 -4.74 -7.30
N VAL A 57 -3.08 -4.18 -6.79
CA VAL A 57 -2.23 -3.23 -7.55
C VAL A 57 -1.12 -3.97 -8.29
N ALA A 58 -0.36 -4.85 -7.60
CA ALA A 58 0.81 -5.54 -8.14
C ALA A 58 1.14 -6.77 -7.29
N ALA A 59 2.10 -7.60 -7.72
CA ALA A 59 2.71 -8.65 -6.89
C ALA A 59 3.34 -8.07 -5.63
N MET A 60 3.42 -8.85 -4.54
CA MET A 60 3.83 -8.35 -3.22
C MET A 60 5.17 -7.63 -3.19
N PRO A 61 6.27 -8.12 -3.82
CA PRO A 61 7.55 -7.40 -3.79
C PRO A 61 7.46 -5.99 -4.39
N VAL A 62 6.73 -5.84 -5.50
CA VAL A 62 6.47 -4.55 -6.17
C VAL A 62 5.60 -3.66 -5.29
N LEU A 63 4.55 -4.23 -4.71
CA LEU A 63 3.60 -3.51 -3.87
C LEU A 63 4.25 -2.99 -2.60
N CYS A 64 5.13 -3.78 -1.98
CA CYS A 64 5.91 -3.36 -0.82
C CYS A 64 6.74 -2.11 -1.14
N GLU A 65 7.41 -2.08 -2.29
CA GLU A 65 8.22 -0.92 -2.69
C GLU A 65 7.39 0.33 -3.00
N TYR A 66 6.13 0.16 -3.44
CA TYR A 66 5.22 1.28 -3.62
C TYR A 66 4.63 1.80 -2.31
N CYS A 67 4.41 0.96 -1.30
CA CYS A 67 3.60 1.32 -0.13
C CYS A 67 4.40 1.54 1.16
N ILE A 68 5.41 0.71 1.45
CA ILE A 68 6.16 0.79 2.71
C ILE A 68 6.88 2.15 2.88
N PRO A 69 7.44 2.79 1.83
CA PRO A 69 8.08 4.10 1.97
C PRO A 69 7.18 5.23 2.47
N TYR A 70 5.86 5.08 2.40
CA TYR A 70 4.90 6.06 2.92
C TYR A 70 4.70 5.97 4.43
N VAL A 71 4.96 4.80 5.02
CA VAL A 71 4.60 4.48 6.39
C VAL A 71 5.66 4.97 7.36
N LYS A 72 5.25 5.70 8.40
CA LYS A 72 6.11 6.10 9.52
C LYS A 72 6.65 4.87 10.25
N THR A 73 7.82 4.97 10.83
CA THR A 73 8.30 3.97 11.81
C THR A 73 7.28 3.86 12.95
N GLY A 74 6.88 2.64 13.29
CA GLY A 74 5.78 2.35 14.23
C GLY A 74 4.39 2.24 13.58
N GLY A 75 4.26 2.60 12.30
CA GLY A 75 3.03 2.44 11.53
C GLY A 75 2.93 1.08 10.83
N ARG A 76 1.91 0.89 9.98
CA ARG A 76 1.63 -0.39 9.31
C ARG A 76 1.30 -0.24 7.84
N PHE A 77 1.76 -1.20 7.05
CA PHE A 77 1.25 -1.44 5.71
C PHE A 77 0.35 -2.67 5.71
N ILE A 78 -0.86 -2.56 5.13
CA ILE A 78 -1.85 -3.64 5.04
C ILE A 78 -2.14 -3.91 3.57
N ALA A 79 -1.72 -5.07 3.07
CA ALA A 79 -1.98 -5.49 1.70
C ALA A 79 -3.13 -6.51 1.65
N LEU A 80 -4.12 -6.23 0.79
CA LEU A 80 -5.25 -7.12 0.53
C LEU A 80 -4.99 -7.88 -0.77
N LYS A 81 -4.79 -9.20 -0.66
CA LYS A 81 -4.38 -10.07 -1.76
C LYS A 81 -5.30 -11.28 -1.91
N SER A 82 -5.09 -12.07 -2.99
CA SER A 82 -5.65 -13.41 -3.10
C SER A 82 -4.84 -14.40 -2.28
N VAL A 83 -5.43 -15.52 -1.92
CA VAL A 83 -4.75 -16.60 -1.16
C VAL A 83 -3.62 -17.28 -1.93
N ASN A 84 -3.54 -17.08 -3.25
CA ASN A 84 -2.51 -17.66 -4.11
C ASN A 84 -1.19 -16.85 -4.11
N GLU A 85 -1.12 -15.74 -3.37
CA GLU A 85 0.11 -14.95 -3.27
C GLU A 85 1.13 -15.70 -2.39
N ASP A 86 2.34 -15.87 -2.93
CA ASP A 86 3.43 -16.55 -2.22
C ASP A 86 4.05 -15.63 -1.15
N GLU A 87 3.98 -16.06 0.09
CA GLU A 87 4.48 -15.34 1.26
C GLU A 87 6.00 -15.17 1.24
N THR A 88 6.72 -16.17 0.74
CA THR A 88 8.19 -16.19 0.78
C THR A 88 8.79 -15.12 -0.13
N GLN A 89 8.10 -14.76 -1.21
CA GLN A 89 8.59 -13.77 -2.17
C GLN A 89 8.59 -12.33 -1.63
N CYS A 90 7.80 -12.03 -0.61
CA CYS A 90 7.72 -10.66 -0.08
C CYS A 90 8.66 -10.37 1.09
N GLU A 91 9.14 -11.39 1.80
CA GLU A 91 9.92 -11.21 3.03
C GLU A 91 11.19 -10.38 2.81
N LYS A 92 11.93 -10.69 1.75
CA LYS A 92 13.13 -9.93 1.38
C LYS A 92 12.80 -8.46 1.09
N ALA A 93 11.75 -8.19 0.32
CA ALA A 93 11.33 -6.83 -0.01
C ALA A 93 10.91 -6.07 1.24
N VAL A 94 10.12 -6.69 2.11
CA VAL A 94 9.68 -6.12 3.39
C VAL A 94 10.87 -5.72 4.25
N ASN A 95 11.82 -6.64 4.46
CA ASN A 95 13.00 -6.41 5.30
C ASN A 95 13.89 -5.27 4.75
N VAL A 96 14.15 -5.27 3.44
CA VAL A 96 14.97 -4.24 2.77
C VAL A 96 14.33 -2.85 2.88
N LEU A 97 13.00 -2.78 2.92
CA LEU A 97 12.24 -1.51 3.02
C LEU A 97 12.00 -1.04 4.45
N GLY A 98 12.54 -1.74 5.45
CA GLY A 98 12.40 -1.39 6.86
C GLY A 98 11.10 -1.89 7.49
N GLY A 99 10.48 -2.91 6.91
CA GLY A 99 9.30 -3.58 7.44
C GLY A 99 9.62 -4.91 8.12
N LYS A 100 8.61 -5.47 8.79
CA LYS A 100 8.58 -6.83 9.31
C LYS A 100 7.17 -7.38 9.14
N ILE A 101 7.02 -8.59 8.62
CA ILE A 101 5.72 -9.25 8.55
C ILE A 101 5.27 -9.56 9.99
N ALA A 102 4.19 -8.94 10.42
CA ALA A 102 3.60 -9.12 11.73
C ALA A 102 2.58 -10.26 11.74
N GLU A 103 1.75 -10.33 10.69
CA GLU A 103 0.70 -11.33 10.58
C GLU A 103 0.35 -11.56 9.10
N ILE A 104 0.02 -12.80 8.76
CA ILE A 104 -0.63 -13.17 7.50
C ILE A 104 -1.93 -13.89 7.87
N LYS A 105 -3.07 -13.37 7.39
CA LYS A 105 -4.38 -13.86 7.79
C LYS A 105 -5.25 -14.12 6.57
N ASP A 106 -5.73 -15.34 6.44
CA ASP A 106 -6.75 -15.68 5.45
C ASP A 106 -8.15 -15.44 6.01
N TYR A 107 -9.04 -14.95 5.16
CA TYR A 107 -10.44 -14.70 5.49
C TYR A 107 -11.32 -14.91 4.28
N THR A 108 -12.59 -15.19 4.52
CA THR A 108 -13.59 -15.38 3.45
C THR A 108 -14.54 -14.19 3.45
N ILE A 109 -14.78 -13.63 2.26
CA ILE A 109 -15.78 -12.57 2.06
C ILE A 109 -17.17 -13.19 1.83
N THR A 110 -18.20 -12.36 1.90
CA THR A 110 -19.61 -12.81 1.87
C THR A 110 -20.04 -13.62 0.65
N ASN A 111 -19.35 -13.45 -0.48
CA ASN A 111 -19.60 -14.24 -1.70
C ASN A 111 -18.89 -15.59 -1.74
N GLY A 112 -18.18 -15.98 -0.66
CA GLY A 112 -17.42 -17.23 -0.57
C GLY A 112 -15.96 -17.16 -1.04
N ASP A 113 -15.51 -16.05 -1.61
CA ASP A 113 -14.13 -15.91 -2.05
C ASP A 113 -13.17 -15.81 -0.86
N SER A 114 -12.08 -16.56 -0.90
CA SER A 114 -10.99 -16.44 0.06
C SER A 114 -10.02 -15.32 -0.30
N ARG A 115 -9.58 -14.58 0.70
CA ARG A 115 -8.64 -13.46 0.59
C ARG A 115 -7.56 -13.58 1.65
N ARG A 116 -6.44 -12.92 1.40
CA ARG A 116 -5.29 -12.90 2.30
C ARG A 116 -4.92 -11.46 2.67
N LEU A 117 -4.72 -11.21 3.95
CA LEU A 117 -4.17 -9.97 4.49
C LEU A 117 -2.71 -10.20 4.85
N PHE A 118 -1.84 -9.32 4.37
CA PHE A 118 -0.49 -9.17 4.88
C PHE A 118 -0.45 -7.93 5.74
N ILE A 119 -0.11 -8.09 7.00
CA ILE A 119 0.07 -7.00 7.97
C ILE A 119 1.56 -6.85 8.21
N ILE A 120 2.10 -5.71 7.82
CA ILE A 120 3.52 -5.42 7.86
C ILE A 120 3.75 -4.22 8.78
N ASP A 121 4.46 -4.45 9.88
CA ASP A 121 4.90 -3.39 10.79
C ASP A 121 6.10 -2.65 10.19
N LYS A 122 6.11 -1.33 10.24
CA LYS A 122 7.23 -0.49 9.86
C LYS A 122 8.17 -0.35 11.05
N VAL A 123 9.29 -1.06 11.04
CA VAL A 123 10.21 -1.16 12.19
C VAL A 123 11.43 -0.26 12.08
N SER A 124 11.77 0.21 10.88
CA SER A 124 12.90 1.13 10.66
C SER A 124 12.66 1.99 9.42
N GLN A 125 13.47 3.03 9.25
CA GLN A 125 13.38 3.90 8.07
C GLN A 125 13.68 3.14 6.78
N THR A 126 12.91 3.44 5.73
CA THR A 126 13.19 2.92 4.40
C THR A 126 14.45 3.60 3.85
N PRO A 127 15.45 2.86 3.31
CA PRO A 127 16.64 3.47 2.71
C PRO A 127 16.28 4.46 1.59
N THR A 128 17.00 5.57 1.51
CA THR A 128 16.69 6.71 0.62
C THR A 128 16.66 6.36 -0.88
N LYS A 129 17.33 5.28 -1.29
CA LYS A 129 17.30 4.76 -2.65
C LYS A 129 15.96 4.16 -3.08
N TYR A 130 15.01 3.97 -2.14
CA TYR A 130 13.68 3.45 -2.41
C TYR A 130 12.60 4.53 -2.21
N PRO A 131 11.49 4.52 -2.96
CA PRO A 131 11.26 3.59 -4.07
C PRO A 131 12.18 3.90 -5.26
N ARG A 132 12.58 2.85 -5.98
CA ARG A 132 13.32 2.97 -7.24
C ARG A 132 12.42 3.52 -8.35
N ASN A 133 12.99 3.78 -9.51
CA ASN A 133 12.15 4.18 -10.65
C ASN A 133 11.24 3.01 -11.13
N PRO A 134 10.09 3.31 -11.76
CA PRO A 134 9.09 2.30 -12.14
C PRO A 134 9.63 1.17 -13.01
N SER A 135 10.56 1.49 -13.90
CA SER A 135 11.16 0.50 -14.81
C SER A 135 11.99 -0.53 -14.04
N MET A 136 12.75 -0.07 -13.06
CA MET A 136 13.56 -0.95 -12.20
C MET A 136 12.69 -1.83 -11.30
N ILE A 137 11.65 -1.25 -10.70
CA ILE A 137 10.72 -1.97 -9.83
C ILE A 137 10.05 -3.13 -10.59
N LYS A 138 9.58 -2.86 -11.82
CA LYS A 138 8.90 -3.88 -12.65
C LYS A 138 9.84 -4.92 -13.23
N LYS A 139 11.04 -4.52 -13.71
CA LYS A 139 11.98 -5.44 -14.35
C LYS A 139 12.70 -6.34 -13.35
N LYS A 140 12.97 -5.83 -12.16
CA LYS A 140 13.70 -6.55 -11.11
C LYS A 140 13.10 -6.22 -9.73
N PRO A 141 11.96 -6.83 -9.37
CA PRO A 141 11.39 -6.72 -8.01
C PRO A 141 12.43 -7.07 -6.93
N LEU A 142 12.23 -6.59 -5.71
CA LEU A 142 13.12 -6.84 -4.56
C LEU A 142 13.15 -8.30 -4.13
#